data_392e3bedc16cf922baf43dc3e7a49b1a
#
_entry.id   392e3bedc16cf922baf43dc3e7a49b1a
#
_cell.length_a   1.000
_cell.length_b   1.000
_cell.length_c   1.000
_cell.angle_alpha   90.00
_cell.angle_beta   90.00
_cell.angle_gamma   90.00
#
_symmetry.space_group_name_H-M   'P 1'
#
loop_
_entity.id
_entity.type
_entity.pdbx_description
1 polymer ?
#
loop_
_entity_poly.entity_id
_entity_poly.type
_entity_poly.pdbx_seq_one_letter_code
_entity_poly.pdbx_strand_id
1 'polypeptide(L)'
;RGLGDVYKRQGMYGLEQIPANMIERVEVVRRGGSALFGASAIGGTINIITKEPTRNSAELAHSLMSIGGSCSFENNTTLNASLVTEDNKAGFYVYGQNRYRSGYDNDGDGYTELPNLRNQTIGVRSFLRLNPYSKLTLQYHGINEFRRGGNLLKLPAHEANIAEQIEHNINGGGLSYDYFSPDEKNHLNVYF
;
A
#
# COMPACT_ATOMS: atom_id res chain seq x y z
N ARG A 1 5.15 -3.27 15.32
CA ARG A 1 5.40 -1.94 14.69
C ARG A 1 5.49 -2.16 13.22
N GLY A 2 4.52 -1.63 12.44
CA GLY A 2 4.56 -1.67 11.00
C GLY A 2 5.73 -0.85 10.46
N LEU A 3 6.26 -1.26 9.32
CA LEU A 3 7.14 -0.45 8.52
C LEU A 3 6.42 0.82 8.10
N GLY A 4 6.78 1.93 8.69
CA GLY A 4 6.46 3.21 8.10
C GLY A 4 7.37 3.42 6.91
N ASP A 5 6.93 3.06 5.72
CA ASP A 5 7.55 3.58 4.51
C ASP A 5 7.33 5.10 4.51
N VAL A 6 8.38 5.82 4.84
CA VAL A 6 8.38 7.29 4.75
C VAL A 6 8.44 7.66 3.28
N TYR A 7 7.31 7.81 2.64
CA TYR A 7 7.21 8.37 1.29
C TYR A 7 7.62 9.85 1.33
N LYS A 8 8.89 10.09 1.08
CA LYS A 8 9.54 11.39 1.30
C LYS A 8 9.09 12.53 0.36
N ARG A 9 8.29 12.32 -0.68
CA ARG A 9 7.95 13.38 -1.64
C ARG A 9 6.64 13.26 -2.41
N GLN A 10 5.68 12.44 -2.01
CA GLN A 10 4.49 12.21 -2.84
C GLN A 10 3.21 12.41 -2.03
N GLY A 11 2.99 13.67 -1.67
CA GLY A 11 2.01 14.05 -0.67
C GLY A 11 0.54 13.74 -1.00
N MET A 12 0.13 13.54 -2.24
CA MET A 12 -1.29 13.41 -2.55
C MET A 12 -1.71 12.01 -3.04
N TYR A 13 -0.84 11.28 -3.72
CA TYR A 13 -1.20 10.02 -4.39
C TYR A 13 -0.68 8.76 -3.68
N GLY A 14 0.25 8.87 -2.76
CA GLY A 14 0.91 7.71 -2.12
C GLY A 14 -0.03 6.80 -1.32
N LEU A 15 -1.04 7.35 -0.67
CA LEU A 15 -1.99 6.58 0.15
C LEU A 15 -2.96 5.73 -0.69
N GLU A 16 -3.28 6.16 -1.90
CA GLU A 16 -4.17 5.42 -2.80
C GLU A 16 -3.51 4.17 -3.43
N GLN A 17 -2.20 4.05 -3.31
CA GLN A 17 -1.43 2.92 -3.84
C GLN A 17 -1.57 1.67 -2.98
N ILE A 18 -1.96 1.83 -1.72
CA ILE A 18 -2.08 0.75 -0.76
C ILE A 18 -3.50 0.21 -0.77
N PRO A 19 -3.71 -1.09 -1.07
CA PRO A 19 -5.03 -1.68 -1.04
C PRO A 19 -5.65 -1.59 0.36
N ALA A 20 -6.86 -1.03 0.46
CA ALA A 20 -7.54 -0.84 1.75
C ALA A 20 -7.80 -2.16 2.49
N ASN A 21 -7.99 -3.26 1.74
CA ASN A 21 -8.25 -4.58 2.32
C ASN A 21 -7.03 -5.20 3.05
N MET A 22 -5.82 -4.69 2.80
CA MET A 22 -4.61 -5.12 3.52
C MET A 22 -4.34 -4.31 4.79
N ILE A 23 -5.02 -3.18 4.97
CA ILE A 23 -4.80 -2.29 6.10
C ILE A 23 -5.51 -2.87 7.32
N GLU A 24 -4.79 -3.06 8.43
CA GLU A 24 -5.36 -3.36 9.72
C GLU A 24 -5.84 -2.08 10.39
N ARG A 25 -4.93 -1.08 10.46
CA ARG A 25 -5.22 0.24 11.03
C ARG A 25 -4.27 1.30 10.49
N VAL A 26 -4.70 2.54 10.60
CA VAL A 26 -3.90 3.72 10.29
C VAL A 26 -3.67 4.51 11.57
N GLU A 27 -2.41 4.80 11.87
CA GLU A 27 -2.01 5.63 13.00
C GLU A 27 -1.54 6.98 12.49
N VAL A 28 -2.15 8.06 12.97
CA VAL A 28 -1.78 9.42 12.59
C VAL A 28 -1.15 10.11 13.79
N VAL A 29 0.15 10.42 13.69
CA VAL A 29 0.87 11.18 14.69
C VAL A 29 1.01 12.62 14.19
N ARG A 30 0.30 13.52 14.84
CA ARG A 30 0.34 14.96 14.54
C ARG A 30 1.46 15.59 15.34
N ARG A 31 2.51 16.09 14.68
CA ARG A 31 3.69 16.76 15.28
C ARG A 31 4.59 15.82 16.10
N GLY A 32 5.87 16.15 16.19
CA GLY A 32 6.81 15.48 17.10
C GLY A 32 7.27 14.07 16.71
N GLY A 33 6.97 13.60 15.49
CA GLY A 33 7.41 12.28 15.01
C GLY A 33 8.89 12.19 14.61
N SER A 34 9.61 13.31 14.58
CA SER A 34 10.98 13.38 14.05
C SER A 34 12.00 12.52 14.81
N ALA A 35 11.79 12.28 16.10
CA ALA A 35 12.66 11.42 16.91
C ALA A 35 12.60 9.94 16.50
N LEU A 36 11.44 9.49 16.01
CA LEU A 36 11.22 8.09 15.60
C LEU A 36 11.29 7.89 14.09
N PHE A 37 10.91 8.90 13.30
CA PHE A 37 10.72 8.80 11.85
C PHE A 37 11.63 9.73 11.03
N GLY A 38 12.55 10.43 11.71
CA GLY A 38 13.54 11.32 11.09
C GLY A 38 13.02 12.73 10.80
N ALA A 39 13.92 13.59 10.32
CA ALA A 39 13.68 15.02 10.11
C ALA A 39 12.51 15.34 9.14
N SER A 40 12.13 14.39 8.28
CA SER A 40 11.03 14.58 7.34
C SER A 40 9.63 14.52 7.98
N ALA A 41 9.53 14.10 9.23
CA ALA A 41 8.28 13.95 9.97
C ALA A 41 7.88 15.20 10.79
N ILE A 42 8.37 16.38 10.42
CA ILE A 42 8.07 17.64 11.12
C ILE A 42 6.57 17.97 11.07
N GLY A 43 5.92 17.70 9.96
CA GLY A 43 4.48 17.93 9.76
C GLY A 43 3.57 16.87 10.38
N GLY A 44 4.13 15.71 10.74
CA GLY A 44 3.41 14.54 11.23
C GLY A 44 3.78 13.27 10.47
N THR A 45 3.23 12.15 10.93
CA THR A 45 3.47 10.83 10.34
C THR A 45 2.15 10.08 10.20
N ILE A 46 1.95 9.44 9.05
CA ILE A 46 0.89 8.47 8.83
C ILE A 46 1.55 7.09 8.79
N ASN A 47 1.26 6.26 9.78
CA ASN A 47 1.77 4.90 9.86
C ASN A 47 0.65 3.92 9.46
N ILE A 48 0.86 3.18 8.38
CA ILE A 48 -0.08 2.18 7.90
C ILE A 48 0.36 0.81 8.39
N ILE A 49 -0.48 0.19 9.20
CA ILE A 49 -0.22 -1.13 9.75
C ILE A 49 -1.00 -2.15 8.95
N THR A 50 -0.26 -3.07 8.34
CA THR A 50 -0.84 -4.12 7.52
C THR A 50 -1.30 -5.30 8.37
N LYS A 51 -2.35 -5.99 7.90
CA LYS A 51 -2.87 -7.19 8.54
C LYS A 51 -1.79 -8.24 8.72
N GLU A 52 -1.83 -8.90 9.86
CA GLU A 52 -1.02 -10.07 10.13
C GLU A 52 -1.86 -11.34 9.94
N PRO A 53 -1.33 -12.41 9.36
CA PRO A 53 -2.07 -13.65 9.22
C PRO A 53 -2.37 -14.25 10.59
N THR A 54 -3.65 -14.37 10.94
CA THR A 54 -4.11 -14.92 12.22
C THR A 54 -4.96 -16.17 12.05
N ARG A 55 -5.47 -16.41 10.84
CA ARG A 55 -6.30 -17.56 10.49
C ARG A 55 -6.19 -17.85 8.99
N ASN A 56 -6.56 -19.08 8.61
CA ASN A 56 -6.67 -19.44 7.20
C ASN A 56 -7.86 -18.72 6.59
N SER A 57 -7.64 -17.97 5.54
CA SER A 57 -8.68 -17.25 4.80
C SER A 57 -8.23 -16.91 3.40
N ALA A 58 -9.20 -16.79 2.49
CA ALA A 58 -8.98 -16.23 1.16
C ALA A 58 -10.18 -15.35 0.81
N GLU A 59 -9.91 -14.23 0.17
CA GLU A 59 -10.91 -13.29 -0.28
C GLU A 59 -10.50 -12.75 -1.66
N LEU A 60 -11.43 -12.82 -2.61
CA LEU A 60 -11.35 -12.19 -3.91
C LEU A 60 -12.52 -11.21 -4.02
N ALA A 61 -12.23 -9.96 -4.27
CA ALA A 61 -13.25 -8.95 -4.48
C ALA A 61 -13.02 -8.22 -5.80
N HIS A 62 -14.12 -7.88 -6.46
CA HIS A 62 -14.10 -7.07 -7.68
C HIS A 62 -15.16 -5.98 -7.56
N SER A 63 -14.78 -4.76 -7.87
CA SER A 63 -15.69 -3.63 -7.98
C SER A 63 -15.59 -2.99 -9.36
N LEU A 64 -16.75 -2.67 -9.92
CA LEU A 64 -16.91 -1.89 -11.13
C LEU A 64 -17.71 -0.64 -10.78
N MET A 65 -17.13 0.53 -11.04
CA MET A 65 -17.75 1.81 -10.75
C MET A 65 -17.87 2.62 -12.03
N SER A 66 -19.08 3.14 -12.33
CA SER A 66 -19.28 4.16 -13.36
C SER A 66 -19.05 5.53 -12.75
N ILE A 67 -18.30 6.37 -13.46
CA ILE A 67 -17.94 7.72 -13.02
C ILE A 67 -18.84 8.71 -13.71
N GLY A 68 -19.52 9.58 -12.93
CA GLY A 68 -20.38 10.66 -13.43
C GLY A 68 -21.56 10.19 -14.28
N GLY A 69 -21.97 8.91 -14.19
CA GLY A 69 -23.00 8.35 -15.08
C GLY A 69 -22.56 8.22 -16.55
N SER A 70 -21.28 8.38 -16.82
CA SER A 70 -20.67 8.34 -18.16
C SER A 70 -20.21 6.93 -18.54
N CYS A 71 -19.60 6.80 -19.73
CA CYS A 71 -18.91 5.59 -20.17
C CYS A 71 -17.50 5.43 -19.56
N SER A 72 -17.12 6.27 -18.60
CA SER A 72 -15.87 6.11 -17.85
C SER A 72 -16.06 5.17 -16.68
N PHE A 73 -15.22 4.16 -16.59
CA PHE A 73 -15.32 3.12 -15.57
C PHE A 73 -14.03 2.99 -14.78
N GLU A 74 -14.19 2.66 -13.52
CA GLU A 74 -13.12 2.17 -12.68
C GLU A 74 -13.36 0.70 -12.34
N ASN A 75 -12.37 -0.14 -12.62
CA ASN A 75 -12.33 -1.55 -12.26
C ASN A 75 -11.29 -1.72 -11.17
N ASN A 76 -11.64 -2.38 -10.10
CA ASN A 76 -10.72 -2.71 -9.02
C ASN A 76 -10.90 -4.16 -8.59
N THR A 77 -9.89 -4.97 -8.81
CA THR A 77 -9.84 -6.37 -8.37
C THR A 77 -8.82 -6.50 -7.26
N THR A 78 -9.21 -7.05 -6.13
CA THR A 78 -8.33 -7.30 -5.00
C THR A 78 -8.38 -8.77 -4.61
N LEU A 79 -7.22 -9.30 -4.25
CA LEU A 79 -7.04 -10.64 -3.71
C LEU A 79 -6.30 -10.53 -2.40
N ASN A 80 -6.73 -11.27 -1.40
CA ASN A 80 -5.93 -11.53 -0.21
C ASN A 80 -6.13 -12.98 0.26
N ALA A 81 -5.06 -13.59 0.75
CA ALA A 81 -5.11 -14.92 1.30
C ALA A 81 -4.11 -15.06 2.45
N SER A 82 -4.49 -15.78 3.47
CA SER A 82 -3.63 -16.10 4.61
C SER A 82 -3.67 -17.58 4.95
N LEU A 83 -2.52 -18.10 5.30
CA LEU A 83 -2.32 -19.45 5.81
C LEU A 83 -1.57 -19.36 7.13
N VAL A 84 -2.06 -20.07 8.12
CA VAL A 84 -1.44 -20.13 9.45
C VAL A 84 -1.41 -21.58 9.89
N THR A 85 -0.30 -22.04 10.46
CA THR A 85 -0.17 -23.37 11.03
C THR A 85 -1.08 -23.52 12.25
N GLU A 86 -1.56 -24.72 12.52
CA GLU A 86 -2.45 -25.02 13.66
C GLU A 86 -1.85 -24.61 15.00
N ASP A 87 -0.55 -24.73 15.14
CA ASP A 87 0.20 -24.32 16.35
C ASP A 87 0.54 -22.82 16.38
N ASN A 88 0.08 -22.05 15.38
CA ASN A 88 0.36 -20.62 15.21
C ASN A 88 1.86 -20.26 15.20
N LYS A 89 2.74 -21.21 14.86
CA LYS A 89 4.19 -20.92 14.79
C LYS A 89 4.60 -20.28 13.49
N ALA A 90 3.89 -20.54 12.41
CA ALA A 90 4.19 -19.93 11.12
C ALA A 90 2.91 -19.40 10.47
N GLY A 91 3.03 -18.30 9.74
CA GLY A 91 1.95 -17.75 8.96
C GLY A 91 2.47 -17.04 7.71
N PHE A 92 1.65 -17.07 6.68
CA PHE A 92 1.91 -16.45 5.38
C PHE A 92 0.66 -15.69 4.94
N TYR A 93 0.86 -14.46 4.50
CA TYR A 93 -0.19 -13.61 3.95
C TYR A 93 0.26 -13.06 2.61
N VAL A 94 -0.59 -13.19 1.59
CA VAL A 94 -0.40 -12.58 0.27
C VAL A 94 -1.58 -11.68 -0.02
N TYR A 95 -1.32 -10.57 -0.65
CA TYR A 95 -2.33 -9.67 -1.16
C TYR A 95 -1.95 -9.13 -2.52
N GLY A 96 -2.95 -8.79 -3.31
CA GLY A 96 -2.77 -8.17 -4.61
C GLY A 96 -3.92 -7.24 -4.95
N GLN A 97 -3.64 -6.27 -5.80
CA GLN A 97 -4.62 -5.35 -6.37
C GLN A 97 -4.29 -5.10 -7.82
N ASN A 98 -5.32 -5.08 -8.66
CA ASN A 98 -5.25 -4.54 -10.01
C ASN A 98 -6.39 -3.55 -10.19
N ARG A 99 -6.04 -2.27 -10.28
CA ARG A 99 -6.97 -1.16 -10.41
C ARG A 99 -6.73 -0.44 -11.72
N TYR A 100 -7.79 -0.24 -12.46
CA TYR A 100 -7.79 0.51 -13.71
C TYR A 100 -8.95 1.49 -13.71
N ARG A 101 -8.68 2.73 -14.09
CA ARG A 101 -9.68 3.78 -14.31
C ARG A 101 -9.42 4.47 -15.62
N SER A 102 -10.47 4.64 -16.43
CA SER A 102 -10.42 5.51 -17.59
C SER A 102 -10.39 6.98 -17.17
N GLY A 103 -9.69 7.81 -17.91
CA GLY A 103 -9.74 9.26 -17.70
C GLY A 103 -11.18 9.77 -17.86
N TYR A 104 -11.56 10.72 -17.01
CA TYR A 104 -12.90 11.32 -17.00
C TYR A 104 -12.80 12.83 -17.15
N ASP A 105 -13.49 13.34 -18.16
CA ASP A 105 -13.70 14.74 -18.47
C ASP A 105 -15.17 15.04 -18.13
N ASN A 106 -15.41 15.87 -17.14
CA ASN A 106 -16.74 16.11 -16.58
C ASN A 106 -17.53 17.17 -17.35
N ASP A 107 -16.86 18.18 -17.87
CA ASP A 107 -17.50 19.33 -18.51
C ASP A 107 -17.35 19.32 -20.02
N GLY A 108 -16.59 18.39 -20.60
CA GLY A 108 -16.43 18.17 -22.02
C GLY A 108 -15.47 19.16 -22.69
N ASP A 109 -14.60 19.80 -21.92
CA ASP A 109 -13.62 20.76 -22.42
C ASP A 109 -12.37 20.10 -23.04
N GLY A 110 -12.28 18.76 -22.95
CA GLY A 110 -11.19 17.95 -23.47
C GLY A 110 -10.06 17.74 -22.47
N TYR A 111 -10.19 18.22 -21.24
CA TYR A 111 -9.26 17.99 -20.14
C TYR A 111 -9.90 17.08 -19.07
N THR A 112 -9.11 16.25 -18.48
CA THR A 112 -9.62 15.28 -17.48
C THR A 112 -9.52 15.83 -16.07
N GLU A 113 -10.65 15.85 -15.33
CA GLU A 113 -10.69 16.09 -13.89
C GLU A 113 -10.22 14.86 -13.12
N LEU A 114 -10.45 13.65 -13.67
CA LEU A 114 -9.90 12.43 -13.11
C LEU A 114 -8.94 11.78 -14.12
N PRO A 115 -7.68 11.57 -13.74
CA PRO A 115 -6.69 10.97 -14.63
C PRO A 115 -7.01 9.51 -14.95
N ASN A 116 -6.54 9.06 -16.10
CA ASN A 116 -6.37 7.64 -16.36
C ASN A 116 -5.42 7.05 -15.30
N LEU A 117 -5.80 5.91 -14.73
CA LEU A 117 -5.06 5.23 -13.68
C LEU A 117 -4.90 3.75 -14.01
N ARG A 118 -3.69 3.25 -13.87
CA ARG A 118 -3.38 1.83 -13.79
C ARG A 118 -2.51 1.62 -12.55
N ASN A 119 -3.00 0.86 -11.60
CA ASN A 119 -2.25 0.52 -10.39
C ASN A 119 -2.26 -1.00 -10.20
N GLN A 120 -1.09 -1.57 -10.06
CA GLN A 120 -0.88 -2.99 -9.80
C GLN A 120 -0.01 -3.12 -8.56
N THR A 121 -0.54 -3.75 -7.54
CA THR A 121 0.14 -3.96 -6.27
C THR A 121 0.15 -5.44 -5.94
N ILE A 122 1.28 -5.92 -5.46
CA ILE A 122 1.43 -7.24 -4.86
C ILE A 122 2.25 -7.12 -3.60
N GLY A 123 1.93 -7.92 -2.60
CA GLY A 123 2.75 -8.00 -1.42
C GLY A 123 2.56 -9.30 -0.66
N VAL A 124 3.57 -9.61 0.12
CA VAL A 124 3.61 -10.79 0.98
C VAL A 124 4.09 -10.40 2.37
N ARG A 125 3.58 -11.09 3.37
CA ARG A 125 4.07 -11.02 4.74
C ARG A 125 4.05 -12.42 5.33
N SER A 126 5.14 -12.81 5.95
CA SER A 126 5.24 -14.09 6.64
C SER A 126 5.85 -13.90 8.01
N PHE A 127 5.50 -14.78 8.93
CA PHE A 127 6.16 -14.85 10.22
C PHE A 127 6.53 -16.28 10.60
N LEU A 128 7.55 -16.39 11.42
CA LEU A 128 7.97 -17.63 12.02
C LEU A 128 8.31 -17.39 13.51
N ARG A 129 7.59 -18.02 14.40
CA ARG A 129 7.90 -18.05 15.83
C ARG A 129 8.92 -19.14 16.10
N LEU A 130 10.15 -18.74 16.41
CA LEU A 130 11.24 -19.67 16.70
C LEU A 130 11.07 -20.35 18.06
N ASN A 131 10.49 -19.60 19.00
CA ASN A 131 10.12 -20.04 20.34
C ASN A 131 9.03 -19.09 20.90
N PRO A 132 8.48 -19.31 22.12
CA PRO A 132 7.46 -18.43 22.69
C PRO A 132 7.86 -16.96 22.82
N TYR A 133 9.15 -16.68 22.85
CA TYR A 133 9.70 -15.34 23.09
C TYR A 133 10.29 -14.67 21.86
N SER A 134 10.41 -15.39 20.74
CA SER A 134 11.06 -14.84 19.56
C SER A 134 10.28 -15.11 18.27
N LYS A 135 10.20 -14.09 17.43
CA LYS A 135 9.48 -14.07 16.17
C LYS A 135 10.32 -13.42 15.08
N LEU A 136 10.38 -14.06 13.93
CA LEU A 136 10.93 -13.52 12.71
C LEU A 136 9.78 -13.11 11.79
N THR A 137 9.85 -11.94 11.18
CA THR A 137 8.84 -11.46 10.21
C THR A 137 9.55 -11.02 8.95
N LEU A 138 9.12 -11.55 7.81
CA LEU A 138 9.53 -11.13 6.47
C LEU A 138 8.35 -10.46 5.79
N GLN A 139 8.62 -9.37 5.08
CA GLN A 139 7.62 -8.72 4.25
C GLN A 139 8.25 -8.19 2.96
N TYR A 140 7.44 -8.16 1.91
CA TYR A 140 7.80 -7.60 0.61
C TYR A 140 6.55 -7.00 -0.02
N HIS A 141 6.73 -5.90 -0.76
CA HIS A 141 5.69 -5.34 -1.61
C HIS A 141 6.28 -4.77 -2.90
N GLY A 142 5.51 -4.89 -3.96
CA GLY A 142 5.78 -4.26 -5.25
C GLY A 142 4.55 -3.46 -5.69
N ILE A 143 4.79 -2.25 -6.18
CA ILE A 143 3.74 -1.35 -6.69
C ILE A 143 4.20 -0.83 -8.05
N ASN A 144 3.35 -1.01 -9.05
CA ASN A 144 3.52 -0.40 -10.36
C ASN A 144 2.30 0.49 -10.63
N GLU A 145 2.52 1.78 -10.76
CA GLU A 145 1.47 2.75 -10.99
C GLU A 145 1.79 3.64 -12.17
N PHE A 146 0.80 3.84 -13.02
CA PHE A 146 0.79 4.82 -14.09
C PHE A 146 -0.45 5.69 -13.97
N ARG A 147 -0.27 7.01 -13.97
CA ARG A 147 -1.35 8.02 -14.03
C ARG A 147 -1.08 8.98 -15.19
N ARG A 148 -2.13 9.32 -15.90
CA ARG A 148 -2.05 10.27 -17.00
C ARG A 148 -3.33 11.14 -17.02
N GLY A 149 -3.16 12.42 -16.70
CA GLY A 149 -4.20 13.45 -16.77
C GLY A 149 -3.88 14.52 -17.79
N GLY A 150 -4.79 15.47 -17.93
CA GLY A 150 -4.75 16.56 -18.91
C GLY A 150 -5.51 16.20 -20.18
N ASN A 151 -5.03 16.67 -21.32
CA ASN A 151 -5.67 16.40 -22.61
C ASN A 151 -4.85 15.46 -23.49
N LEU A 152 -5.42 15.06 -24.63
CA LEU A 152 -4.78 14.21 -25.65
C LEU A 152 -4.16 12.95 -25.02
N LEU A 153 -4.90 12.25 -24.17
CA LEU A 153 -4.41 11.10 -23.36
C LEU A 153 -3.80 9.95 -24.18
N LYS A 154 -4.08 9.89 -25.49
CA LYS A 154 -3.53 8.88 -26.40
C LYS A 154 -2.13 9.23 -26.91
N LEU A 155 -1.73 10.48 -26.78
CA LEU A 155 -0.42 10.96 -27.19
C LEU A 155 0.55 10.97 -26.01
N PRO A 156 1.87 10.93 -26.28
CA PRO A 156 2.89 11.15 -25.24
C PRO A 156 2.66 12.49 -24.50
N ALA A 157 3.06 12.56 -23.24
CA ALA A 157 2.82 13.74 -22.40
C ALA A 157 3.38 15.04 -22.98
N HIS A 158 4.51 14.98 -23.68
CA HIS A 158 5.17 16.14 -24.29
C HIS A 158 4.49 16.64 -25.57
N GLU A 159 3.55 15.89 -26.12
CA GLU A 159 2.75 16.26 -27.30
C GLU A 159 1.37 16.82 -26.93
N ALA A 160 1.02 16.76 -25.64
CA ALA A 160 -0.24 17.31 -25.13
C ALA A 160 -0.07 18.81 -24.78
N ASN A 161 -1.18 19.55 -24.82
CA ASN A 161 -1.17 20.96 -24.43
C ASN A 161 -0.95 21.11 -22.91
N ILE A 162 -1.65 20.28 -22.13
CA ILE A 162 -1.46 20.13 -20.69
C ILE A 162 -1.42 18.64 -20.36
N ALA A 163 -0.42 18.23 -19.62
CA ALA A 163 -0.22 16.85 -19.21
C ALA A 163 0.28 16.76 -17.77
N GLU A 164 -0.37 15.91 -16.99
CA GLU A 164 0.15 15.38 -15.76
C GLU A 164 0.40 13.89 -15.94
N GLN A 165 1.64 13.44 -15.72
CA GLN A 165 1.99 12.02 -15.81
C GLN A 165 2.83 11.62 -14.62
N ILE A 166 2.44 10.50 -14.02
CA ILE A 166 3.14 9.92 -12.89
C ILE A 166 3.38 8.45 -13.19
N GLU A 167 4.61 8.02 -13.02
CA GLU A 167 5.01 6.63 -13.11
C GLU A 167 5.74 6.23 -11.83
N HIS A 168 5.24 5.22 -11.16
CA HIS A 168 5.86 4.66 -9.97
C HIS A 168 6.14 3.18 -10.17
N ASN A 169 7.38 2.80 -9.91
CA ASN A 169 7.78 1.41 -9.77
C ASN A 169 8.50 1.27 -8.42
N ILE A 170 7.79 0.80 -7.44
CA ILE A 170 8.25 0.72 -6.06
C ILE A 170 8.38 -0.74 -5.69
N ASN A 171 9.54 -1.11 -5.17
CA ASN A 171 9.79 -2.41 -4.56
C ASN A 171 10.38 -2.16 -3.17
N GLY A 172 9.77 -2.76 -2.19
CA GLY A 172 10.19 -2.63 -0.81
C GLY A 172 10.03 -3.94 -0.05
N GLY A 173 10.81 -4.08 1.00
CA GLY A 173 10.73 -5.26 1.84
C GLY A 173 11.52 -5.07 3.11
N GLY A 174 11.38 -6.01 4.02
CA GLY A 174 12.10 -5.97 5.25
C GLY A 174 12.02 -7.27 6.02
N LEU A 175 13.01 -7.45 6.87
CA LEU A 175 13.14 -8.55 7.81
C LEU A 175 13.17 -7.98 9.21
N SER A 176 12.32 -8.44 10.11
CA SER A 176 12.38 -8.07 11.53
C SER A 176 12.53 -9.29 12.42
N TYR A 177 13.29 -9.12 13.46
CA TYR A 177 13.42 -10.07 14.55
C TYR A 177 12.97 -9.43 15.86
N ASP A 178 11.96 -10.01 16.47
CA ASP A 178 11.42 -9.61 17.76
C ASP A 178 11.79 -10.64 18.82
N TYR A 179 12.31 -10.17 19.95
CA TYR A 179 12.59 -10.99 21.12
C TYR A 179 12.04 -10.34 22.39
N PHE A 180 11.28 -11.07 23.18
CA PHE A 180 10.81 -10.69 24.49
C PHE A 180 11.52 -11.54 25.55
N SER A 181 12.01 -10.92 26.62
CA SER A 181 12.56 -11.71 27.72
C SER A 181 11.44 -12.51 28.41
N PRO A 182 11.75 -13.67 29.03
CA PRO A 182 10.74 -14.48 29.72
C PRO A 182 10.01 -13.77 30.86
N ASP A 183 10.61 -12.72 31.43
CA ASP A 183 10.02 -11.87 32.47
C ASP A 183 9.24 -10.67 31.90
N GLU A 184 9.11 -10.59 30.57
CA GLU A 184 8.43 -9.51 29.80
C GLU A 184 8.96 -8.09 30.06
N LYS A 185 10.09 -7.95 30.77
CA LYS A 185 10.66 -6.62 31.09
C LYS A 185 11.49 -6.03 29.96
N ASN A 186 12.03 -6.88 29.08
CA ASN A 186 12.89 -6.44 28.00
C ASN A 186 12.34 -6.88 26.65
N HIS A 187 12.33 -5.97 25.71
CA HIS A 187 11.96 -6.21 24.31
C HIS A 187 13.09 -5.73 23.39
N LEU A 188 13.60 -6.62 22.57
CA LEU A 188 14.54 -6.32 21.51
C LEU A 188 13.82 -6.47 20.16
N ASN A 189 13.85 -5.43 19.36
CA ASN A 189 13.41 -5.45 17.99
C ASN A 189 14.56 -5.03 17.09
N VAL A 190 14.93 -5.88 16.15
CA VAL A 190 15.96 -5.62 15.13
C VAL A 190 15.27 -5.66 13.77
N TYR A 191 15.55 -4.66 12.97
CA TYR A 191 14.92 -4.46 11.67
C TYR A 191 15.97 -4.18 10.58
N PHE A 192 15.80 -4.82 9.40
CA PHE A 192 16.64 -4.70 8.20
C PHE A 192 15.81 -4.35 6.97
#